data_1dce05cfdbc47357ccabeb910ddd9575
#
_entry.id   1dce05cfdbc47357ccabeb910ddd9575
#
_cell.length_a   1.000
_cell.length_b   1.000
_cell.length_c   1.000
_cell.angle_alpha   90.00
_cell.angle_beta   90.00
_cell.angle_gamma   90.00
#
_symmetry.space_group_name_H-M   'P 1'
#
loop_
_entity.id
_entity.type
_entity.pdbx_description
1 polymer ?
#
loop_
_entity_poly.entity_id
_entity_poly.type
_entity_poly.pdbx_seq_one_letter_code
_entity_poly.pdbx_strand_id
1 'polypeptide(L)'
;MFRRILIANRGEIALRIIRACRELGVESVCVYSTADREAPYLKLADRAICIGPGPAKESYLNISRIIAAAELADVDAIHPGYGFLSERPDFSAACRDCKIEFIGPSPEAMGKLGDKVAAKNTAKAAKVPIFPGSEGAVEDENEAVSVAEKIGYPVIIKAAAGGGGRGMRVCRNEATLRTSIRQAQQEAQAAFGNGAVFIEKFLENARHIEIQCLGDKHGHALHLWERDCSMQRRHQKVIEEAPAPGVDRKKIQAVAESAARLLRAAEYAGAATVEFLMDDKQNFYMLEVNTRVQVEHPVTELVTGIDIVKMSILVAAGEPIPYKQKDIEVRGHAIECRINAEDPAKNFMPSAGQITLWETPGGPGVRLDTHVVPGYRVPPNYDSMIGK
;
A
#
# COMPACT_ATOMS: atom_id res chain seq x y z
N MET A 1 -5.33 -6.06 25.05
CA MET A 1 -4.94 -7.01 23.98
C MET A 1 -6.18 -7.78 23.53
N PHE A 2 -6.31 -8.03 22.20
CA PHE A 2 -7.41 -8.83 21.65
C PHE A 2 -7.31 -10.29 22.06
N ARG A 3 -8.45 -10.94 22.21
CA ARG A 3 -8.54 -12.39 22.40
C ARG A 3 -8.46 -13.12 21.06
N ARG A 4 -9.16 -12.59 20.04
CA ARG A 4 -9.31 -13.22 18.73
C ARG A 4 -9.34 -12.19 17.59
N ILE A 5 -8.62 -12.48 16.50
CA ILE A 5 -8.54 -11.63 15.31
C ILE A 5 -8.98 -12.41 14.09
N LEU A 6 -9.90 -11.83 13.29
CA LEU A 6 -10.22 -12.34 11.96
C LEU A 6 -9.22 -11.77 10.94
N ILE A 7 -8.70 -12.63 10.09
CA ILE A 7 -7.78 -12.26 9.00
C ILE A 7 -8.57 -12.20 7.70
N ALA A 8 -8.89 -10.95 7.27
CA ALA A 8 -9.69 -10.68 6.07
C ALA A 8 -8.81 -10.63 4.81
N ASN A 9 -7.97 -11.63 4.66
CA ASN A 9 -7.03 -11.75 3.54
C ASN A 9 -6.66 -13.21 3.28
N ARG A 10 -5.78 -13.46 2.30
CA ARG A 10 -5.32 -14.76 1.86
C ARG A 10 -3.81 -14.79 1.61
N GLY A 11 -3.30 -15.97 1.26
CA GLY A 11 -1.95 -16.13 0.77
C GLY A 11 -0.87 -15.88 1.82
N GLU A 12 0.26 -15.33 1.40
CA GLU A 12 1.41 -15.13 2.28
C GLU A 12 1.14 -14.12 3.40
N ILE A 13 0.35 -13.06 3.11
CA ILE A 13 0.02 -12.07 4.14
C ILE A 13 -0.91 -12.63 5.23
N ALA A 14 -1.84 -13.52 4.87
CA ALA A 14 -2.65 -14.23 5.87
C ALA A 14 -1.75 -15.08 6.78
N LEU A 15 -0.80 -15.82 6.21
CA LEU A 15 0.18 -16.58 7.00
C LEU A 15 1.06 -15.68 7.88
N ARG A 16 1.49 -14.52 7.34
CA ARG A 16 2.26 -13.53 8.10
C ARG A 16 1.50 -13.02 9.32
N ILE A 17 0.20 -12.75 9.16
CA ILE A 17 -0.66 -12.30 10.27
C ILE A 17 -0.93 -13.44 11.26
N ILE A 18 -1.15 -14.68 10.81
CA ILE A 18 -1.28 -15.85 11.69
C ILE A 18 -0.06 -15.97 12.61
N ARG A 19 1.16 -15.82 12.05
CA ARG A 19 2.42 -15.87 12.83
C ARG A 19 2.47 -14.75 13.88
N ALA A 20 2.09 -13.52 13.51
CA ALA A 20 2.04 -12.40 14.44
C ALA A 20 1.02 -12.65 15.57
N CYS A 21 -0.18 -13.13 15.25
CA CYS A 21 -1.19 -13.49 16.24
C CYS A 21 -0.67 -14.55 17.22
N ARG A 22 -0.05 -15.61 16.69
CA ARG A 22 0.53 -16.69 17.51
C ARG A 22 1.59 -16.20 18.48
N GLU A 23 2.50 -15.33 18.02
CA GLU A 23 3.55 -14.75 18.87
C GLU A 23 3.01 -13.77 19.92
N LEU A 24 1.85 -13.18 19.68
CA LEU A 24 1.13 -12.32 20.63
C LEU A 24 0.17 -13.10 21.55
N GLY A 25 0.03 -14.40 21.36
CA GLY A 25 -0.92 -15.22 22.12
C GLY A 25 -2.39 -14.94 21.78
N VAL A 26 -2.67 -14.49 20.55
CA VAL A 26 -4.00 -14.13 20.05
C VAL A 26 -4.53 -15.23 19.13
N GLU A 27 -5.78 -15.65 19.32
CA GLU A 27 -6.43 -16.65 18.45
C GLU A 27 -6.67 -16.05 17.06
N SER A 28 -6.29 -16.78 16.02
CA SER A 28 -6.42 -16.40 14.62
C SER A 28 -7.58 -17.09 13.92
N VAL A 29 -8.46 -16.32 13.27
CA VAL A 29 -9.57 -16.83 12.45
C VAL A 29 -9.33 -16.41 11.01
N CYS A 30 -9.01 -17.37 10.12
CA CYS A 30 -8.86 -17.09 8.70
C CYS A 30 -10.19 -17.21 7.97
N VAL A 31 -10.47 -16.24 7.08
CA VAL A 31 -11.50 -16.46 6.06
C VAL A 31 -10.88 -17.05 4.79
N TYR A 32 -11.66 -17.81 4.04
CA TYR A 32 -11.24 -18.35 2.76
C TYR A 32 -12.40 -18.48 1.77
N SER A 33 -12.10 -18.32 0.48
CA SER A 33 -13.02 -18.69 -0.59
C SER A 33 -12.90 -20.17 -0.93
N THR A 34 -13.86 -20.72 -1.67
CA THR A 34 -13.76 -22.13 -2.13
C THR A 34 -12.51 -22.40 -2.96
N ALA A 35 -11.92 -21.38 -3.61
CA ALA A 35 -10.67 -21.52 -4.36
C ALA A 35 -9.43 -21.73 -3.46
N ASP A 36 -9.50 -21.26 -2.21
CA ASP A 36 -8.42 -21.41 -1.22
C ASP A 36 -8.67 -22.52 -0.20
N ARG A 37 -9.70 -23.34 -0.37
CA ARG A 37 -10.11 -24.39 0.60
C ARG A 37 -8.95 -25.29 1.03
N GLU A 38 -8.08 -25.63 0.09
CA GLU A 38 -6.93 -26.52 0.33
C GLU A 38 -5.62 -25.76 0.63
N ALA A 39 -5.70 -24.43 0.85
CA ALA A 39 -4.52 -23.62 1.10
C ALA A 39 -3.83 -24.04 2.42
N PRO A 40 -2.51 -24.34 2.40
CA PRO A 40 -1.81 -24.91 3.55
C PRO A 40 -1.82 -24.03 4.80
N TYR A 41 -1.85 -22.71 4.62
CA TYR A 41 -1.83 -21.77 5.76
C TYR A 41 -3.09 -21.83 6.61
N LEU A 42 -4.24 -22.31 6.07
CA LEU A 42 -5.47 -22.45 6.85
C LEU A 42 -5.32 -23.44 8.00
N LYS A 43 -4.45 -24.44 7.86
CA LYS A 43 -4.15 -25.43 8.92
C LYS A 43 -3.32 -24.85 10.07
N LEU A 44 -2.75 -23.68 9.87
CA LEU A 44 -1.94 -22.96 10.87
C LEU A 44 -2.76 -21.94 11.65
N ALA A 45 -3.93 -21.56 11.18
CA ALA A 45 -4.90 -20.76 11.90
C ALA A 45 -5.65 -21.62 12.92
N ASP A 46 -6.12 -20.99 14.00
CA ASP A 46 -6.90 -21.69 15.03
C ASP A 46 -8.30 -22.04 14.52
N ARG A 47 -8.86 -21.21 13.63
CA ARG A 47 -10.15 -21.44 12.96
C ARG A 47 -10.11 -20.95 11.52
N ALA A 48 -10.93 -21.57 10.64
CA ALA A 48 -11.09 -21.14 9.26
C ALA A 48 -12.57 -21.15 8.85
N ILE A 49 -13.03 -20.09 8.17
CA ILE A 49 -14.43 -19.89 7.78
C ILE A 49 -14.50 -19.62 6.28
N CYS A 50 -15.32 -20.42 5.57
CA CYS A 50 -15.59 -20.20 4.16
C CYS A 50 -16.53 -19.02 3.95
N ILE A 51 -16.11 -18.03 3.16
CA ILE A 51 -16.88 -16.81 2.88
C ILE A 51 -17.48 -16.76 1.48
N GLY A 52 -17.42 -17.87 0.73
CA GLY A 52 -18.09 -17.97 -0.57
C GLY A 52 -17.22 -18.52 -1.70
N PRO A 53 -17.66 -18.35 -2.96
CA PRO A 53 -16.97 -18.89 -4.12
C PRO A 53 -15.66 -18.15 -4.44
N GLY A 54 -14.89 -18.68 -5.43
CA GLY A 54 -13.60 -18.16 -5.83
C GLY A 54 -13.54 -16.69 -6.25
N PRO A 55 -14.50 -16.13 -7.01
CA PRO A 55 -14.45 -14.73 -7.42
C PRO A 55 -14.39 -13.78 -6.21
N ALA A 56 -13.41 -12.86 -6.21
CA ALA A 56 -13.15 -11.97 -5.07
C ALA A 56 -14.38 -11.10 -4.70
N LYS A 57 -15.17 -10.65 -5.67
CA LYS A 57 -16.40 -9.87 -5.45
C LYS A 57 -17.44 -10.61 -4.63
N GLU A 58 -17.42 -11.94 -4.69
CA GLU A 58 -18.35 -12.82 -3.99
C GLU A 58 -17.78 -13.38 -2.68
N SER A 59 -16.53 -13.02 -2.34
CA SER A 59 -15.80 -13.51 -1.16
C SER A 59 -15.01 -12.41 -0.47
N TYR A 60 -13.72 -12.24 -0.77
CA TYR A 60 -12.81 -11.31 -0.08
C TYR A 60 -13.15 -9.82 -0.26
N LEU A 61 -13.93 -9.44 -1.27
CA LEU A 61 -14.44 -8.07 -1.47
C LEU A 61 -15.88 -7.88 -0.98
N ASN A 62 -16.48 -8.91 -0.38
CA ASN A 62 -17.86 -8.85 0.13
C ASN A 62 -17.85 -8.52 1.62
N ILE A 63 -18.07 -7.24 1.95
CA ILE A 63 -18.08 -6.71 3.32
C ILE A 63 -19.05 -7.51 4.20
N SER A 64 -20.28 -7.73 3.76
CA SER A 64 -21.30 -8.42 4.56
C SER A 64 -20.90 -9.83 4.95
N ARG A 65 -20.23 -10.58 4.04
CA ARG A 65 -19.75 -11.95 4.33
C ARG A 65 -18.58 -11.94 5.30
N ILE A 66 -17.69 -10.95 5.20
CA ILE A 66 -16.57 -10.81 6.13
C ILE A 66 -17.09 -10.46 7.54
N ILE A 67 -18.01 -9.50 7.65
CA ILE A 67 -18.61 -9.12 8.93
C ILE A 67 -19.39 -10.29 9.53
N ALA A 68 -20.22 -10.98 8.76
CA ALA A 68 -20.94 -12.17 9.24
C ALA A 68 -19.99 -13.27 9.75
N ALA A 69 -18.86 -13.49 9.08
CA ALA A 69 -17.86 -14.44 9.55
C ALA A 69 -17.20 -13.97 10.85
N ALA A 70 -16.97 -12.66 11.01
CA ALA A 70 -16.40 -12.06 12.20
C ALA A 70 -17.36 -12.19 13.41
N GLU A 71 -18.63 -11.89 13.23
CA GLU A 71 -19.67 -12.07 14.24
C GLU A 71 -19.86 -13.54 14.63
N LEU A 72 -19.92 -14.46 13.64
CA LEU A 72 -20.00 -15.91 13.88
C LEU A 72 -18.83 -16.45 14.71
N ALA A 73 -17.64 -15.90 14.47
CA ALA A 73 -16.43 -16.30 15.18
C ALA A 73 -16.27 -15.56 16.53
N ASP A 74 -17.08 -14.56 16.83
CA ASP A 74 -16.99 -13.71 18.02
C ASP A 74 -15.56 -13.13 18.17
N VAL A 75 -15.12 -12.39 17.13
CA VAL A 75 -13.78 -11.78 17.10
C VAL A 75 -13.81 -10.36 17.68
N ASP A 76 -12.69 -9.96 18.27
CA ASP A 76 -12.51 -8.62 18.81
C ASP A 76 -12.08 -7.62 17.71
N ALA A 77 -11.34 -8.12 16.69
CA ALA A 77 -10.78 -7.28 15.65
C ALA A 77 -10.67 -8.00 14.30
N ILE A 78 -10.51 -7.20 13.23
CA ILE A 78 -10.26 -7.67 11.88
C ILE A 78 -8.94 -7.07 11.38
N HIS A 79 -8.02 -7.93 10.90
CA HIS A 79 -6.81 -7.49 10.19
C HIS A 79 -7.02 -7.64 8.68
N PRO A 80 -7.03 -6.54 7.91
CA PRO A 80 -7.31 -6.59 6.47
C PRO A 80 -6.10 -6.99 5.63
N GLY A 81 -4.87 -6.97 6.18
CA GLY A 81 -3.63 -7.13 5.41
C GLY A 81 -3.42 -6.01 4.40
N TYR A 82 -3.14 -6.37 3.15
CA TYR A 82 -3.06 -5.44 2.01
C TYR A 82 -3.94 -5.92 0.84
N GLY A 83 -4.32 -5.00 -0.07
CA GLY A 83 -5.27 -5.29 -1.14
C GLY A 83 -6.69 -5.53 -0.62
N PHE A 84 -7.57 -6.09 -1.44
CA PHE A 84 -8.98 -6.33 -1.13
C PHE A 84 -9.68 -5.14 -0.43
N LEU A 85 -10.03 -5.31 0.85
CA LEU A 85 -10.77 -4.30 1.62
C LEU A 85 -9.88 -3.42 2.52
N SER A 86 -8.55 -3.55 2.44
CA SER A 86 -7.63 -2.88 3.37
C SER A 86 -7.65 -1.34 3.31
N GLU A 87 -8.02 -0.77 2.18
CA GLU A 87 -8.09 0.69 1.96
C GLU A 87 -9.52 1.17 1.67
N ARG A 88 -10.51 0.45 2.22
CA ARG A 88 -11.93 0.75 2.06
C ARG A 88 -12.50 1.42 3.32
N PRO A 89 -12.79 2.74 3.29
CA PRO A 89 -13.36 3.45 4.43
C PRO A 89 -14.71 2.88 4.88
N ASP A 90 -15.54 2.42 3.94
CA ASP A 90 -16.83 1.78 4.22
C ASP A 90 -16.68 0.45 4.96
N PHE A 91 -15.61 -0.32 4.70
CA PHE A 91 -15.33 -1.52 5.47
C PHE A 91 -14.88 -1.21 6.90
N SER A 92 -13.97 -0.24 7.06
CA SER A 92 -13.54 0.22 8.40
C SER A 92 -14.75 0.77 9.20
N ALA A 93 -15.65 1.51 8.55
CA ALA A 93 -16.90 1.99 9.17
C ALA A 93 -17.82 0.82 9.58
N ALA A 94 -18.02 -0.17 8.69
CA ALA A 94 -18.84 -1.34 8.99
C ALA A 94 -18.29 -2.14 10.18
N CYS A 95 -16.97 -2.28 10.30
CA CYS A 95 -16.36 -2.91 11.49
C CYS A 95 -16.72 -2.13 12.77
N ARG A 96 -16.53 -0.81 12.75
CA ARG A 96 -16.87 0.07 13.89
C ARG A 96 -18.34 -0.02 14.29
N ASP A 97 -19.24 -0.03 13.31
CA ASP A 97 -20.69 -0.12 13.55
C ASP A 97 -21.06 -1.47 14.20
N CYS A 98 -20.33 -2.54 13.88
CA CYS A 98 -20.47 -3.85 14.51
C CYS A 98 -19.65 -4.01 15.79
N LYS A 99 -18.99 -2.95 16.30
CA LYS A 99 -18.12 -2.96 17.49
C LYS A 99 -16.95 -3.93 17.38
N ILE A 100 -16.45 -4.13 16.17
CA ILE A 100 -15.27 -4.91 15.85
C ILE A 100 -14.16 -3.92 15.51
N GLU A 101 -12.99 -4.04 16.14
CA GLU A 101 -11.85 -3.15 15.86
C GLU A 101 -11.28 -3.44 14.47
N PHE A 102 -11.10 -2.40 13.66
CA PHE A 102 -10.39 -2.50 12.39
C PHE A 102 -8.89 -2.26 12.65
N ILE A 103 -8.03 -3.26 12.38
CA ILE A 103 -6.58 -3.12 12.54
C ILE A 103 -6.02 -2.32 11.37
N GLY A 104 -6.04 -1.01 11.55
CA GLY A 104 -5.71 0.00 10.55
C GLY A 104 -6.29 1.36 10.94
N PRO A 105 -6.29 2.33 10.02
CA PRO A 105 -6.79 3.67 10.28
C PRO A 105 -8.31 3.73 10.40
N SER A 106 -8.78 4.80 11.04
CA SER A 106 -10.21 5.14 11.03
C SER A 106 -10.70 5.49 9.61
N PRO A 107 -12.01 5.38 9.33
CA PRO A 107 -12.57 5.80 8.04
C PRO A 107 -12.21 7.25 7.69
N GLU A 108 -12.18 8.13 8.69
CA GLU A 108 -11.86 9.55 8.56
C GLU A 108 -10.40 9.78 8.18
N ALA A 109 -9.46 9.10 8.87
CA ALA A 109 -8.03 9.16 8.54
C ALA A 109 -7.74 8.55 7.15
N MET A 110 -8.43 7.45 6.82
CA MET A 110 -8.35 6.82 5.50
C MET A 110 -8.85 7.76 4.40
N GLY A 111 -9.95 8.49 4.63
CA GLY A 111 -10.46 9.52 3.71
C GLY A 111 -9.51 10.70 3.53
N LYS A 112 -8.90 11.19 4.63
CA LYS A 112 -7.93 12.30 4.60
C LYS A 112 -6.67 11.97 3.78
N LEU A 113 -6.22 10.72 3.75
CA LEU A 113 -4.96 10.31 3.11
C LEU A 113 -5.14 9.48 1.84
N GLY A 114 -6.26 8.78 1.67
CA GLY A 114 -6.55 7.96 0.49
C GLY A 114 -7.17 8.75 -0.67
N ASP A 115 -7.90 9.84 -0.39
CA ASP A 115 -8.39 10.75 -1.43
C ASP A 115 -7.26 11.66 -1.92
N LYS A 116 -7.05 11.75 -3.23
CA LYS A 116 -5.92 12.49 -3.81
C LYS A 116 -5.92 13.98 -3.48
N VAL A 117 -7.09 14.61 -3.46
CA VAL A 117 -7.22 16.05 -3.18
C VAL A 117 -7.06 16.32 -1.68
N ALA A 118 -7.72 15.51 -0.86
CA ALA A 118 -7.61 15.61 0.60
C ALA A 118 -6.17 15.33 1.06
N ALA A 119 -5.53 14.29 0.51
CA ALA A 119 -4.13 13.96 0.80
C ALA A 119 -3.17 15.10 0.43
N LYS A 120 -3.35 15.71 -0.74
CA LYS A 120 -2.52 16.86 -1.17
C LYS A 120 -2.70 18.07 -0.24
N ASN A 121 -3.92 18.36 0.19
CA ASN A 121 -4.22 19.44 1.12
C ASN A 121 -3.61 19.16 2.50
N THR A 122 -3.78 17.96 3.02
CA THR A 122 -3.19 17.52 4.30
C THR A 122 -1.66 17.57 4.24
N ALA A 123 -1.08 17.15 3.11
CA ALA A 123 0.36 17.19 2.88
C ALA A 123 0.90 18.63 2.85
N LYS A 124 0.20 19.57 2.18
CA LYS A 124 0.56 20.99 2.20
C LYS A 124 0.57 21.54 3.63
N ALA A 125 -0.47 21.27 4.42
CA ALA A 125 -0.56 21.70 5.82
C ALA A 125 0.56 21.11 6.68
N ALA A 126 0.94 19.85 6.45
CA ALA A 126 2.02 19.16 7.14
C ALA A 126 3.42 19.49 6.60
N LYS A 127 3.54 20.38 5.61
CA LYS A 127 4.79 20.77 4.92
C LYS A 127 5.53 19.56 4.33
N VAL A 128 4.77 18.63 3.74
CA VAL A 128 5.32 17.52 2.95
C VAL A 128 5.60 18.04 1.53
N PRO A 129 6.75 17.70 0.92
CA PRO A 129 7.01 18.08 -0.45
C PRO A 129 5.99 17.44 -1.40
N ILE A 130 5.33 18.26 -2.20
CA ILE A 130 4.36 17.82 -3.22
C ILE A 130 4.80 18.25 -4.60
N PHE A 131 4.27 17.61 -5.64
CA PHE A 131 4.52 18.01 -7.01
C PHE A 131 4.09 19.46 -7.24
N PRO A 132 4.97 20.29 -7.84
CA PRO A 132 4.56 21.56 -8.39
C PRO A 132 3.48 21.32 -9.46
N GLY A 133 2.41 22.11 -9.44
CA GLY A 133 1.31 21.93 -10.39
C GLY A 133 0.21 22.97 -10.19
N SER A 134 -0.92 22.73 -10.86
CA SER A 134 -2.12 23.55 -10.70
C SER A 134 -2.68 23.43 -9.28
N GLU A 135 -3.24 24.51 -8.76
CA GLU A 135 -3.89 24.50 -7.44
C GLU A 135 -5.25 23.81 -7.46
N GLY A 136 -5.91 23.84 -8.61
CA GLY A 136 -7.20 23.23 -8.89
C GLY A 136 -7.24 22.56 -10.25
N ALA A 137 -8.42 22.17 -10.65
CA ALA A 137 -8.67 21.75 -12.02
C ALA A 137 -8.44 22.93 -12.97
N VAL A 138 -7.82 22.65 -14.10
CA VAL A 138 -7.53 23.66 -15.14
C VAL A 138 -8.76 23.80 -16.04
N GLU A 139 -9.21 25.03 -16.24
CA GLU A 139 -10.43 25.29 -17.01
C GLU A 139 -10.17 25.31 -18.51
N ASP A 140 -9.07 25.94 -18.94
CA ASP A 140 -8.74 26.12 -20.36
C ASP A 140 -7.25 25.94 -20.70
N GLU A 141 -6.93 26.04 -21.98
CA GLU A 141 -5.58 25.88 -22.51
C GLU A 141 -4.61 26.96 -22.03
N ASN A 142 -5.06 28.20 -21.82
CA ASN A 142 -4.19 29.33 -21.47
C ASN A 142 -3.79 29.22 -19.99
N GLU A 143 -4.72 28.82 -19.13
CA GLU A 143 -4.42 28.51 -17.75
C GLU A 143 -3.42 27.34 -17.67
N ALA A 144 -3.64 26.27 -18.45
CA ALA A 144 -2.73 25.13 -18.50
C ALA A 144 -1.31 25.55 -18.92
N VAL A 145 -1.17 26.37 -19.93
CA VAL A 145 0.13 26.90 -20.38
C VAL A 145 0.77 27.75 -19.31
N SER A 146 0.04 28.68 -18.70
CA SER A 146 0.55 29.51 -17.62
C SER A 146 1.10 28.71 -16.44
N VAL A 147 0.38 27.65 -16.02
CA VAL A 147 0.85 26.73 -15.01
C VAL A 147 2.11 25.99 -15.45
N ALA A 148 2.12 25.46 -16.70
CA ALA A 148 3.26 24.71 -17.22
C ALA A 148 4.53 25.57 -17.38
N GLU A 149 4.40 26.83 -17.79
CA GLU A 149 5.52 27.78 -17.84
C GLU A 149 6.11 28.05 -16.46
N LYS A 150 5.24 28.24 -15.47
CA LYS A 150 5.66 28.48 -14.09
C LYS A 150 6.42 27.31 -13.46
N ILE A 151 6.00 26.07 -13.72
CA ILE A 151 6.61 24.85 -13.15
C ILE A 151 7.69 24.23 -14.02
N GLY A 152 7.76 24.65 -15.31
CA GLY A 152 8.70 24.17 -16.32
C GLY A 152 8.30 22.83 -16.92
N TYR A 153 8.54 22.68 -18.23
CA TYR A 153 8.35 21.39 -18.93
C TYR A 153 9.44 20.36 -18.55
N PRO A 154 9.17 19.04 -18.69
CA PRO A 154 7.93 18.43 -19.07
C PRO A 154 6.89 18.48 -17.96
N VAL A 155 5.60 18.47 -18.37
CA VAL A 155 4.45 18.40 -17.47
C VAL A 155 3.56 17.21 -17.82
N ILE A 156 2.71 16.79 -16.89
CA ILE A 156 1.73 15.74 -17.09
C ILE A 156 0.32 16.27 -16.83
N ILE A 157 -0.59 15.98 -17.73
CA ILE A 157 -2.04 16.18 -17.55
C ILE A 157 -2.59 14.95 -16.83
N LYS A 158 -3.40 15.14 -15.79
CA LYS A 158 -4.06 14.06 -15.03
C LYS A 158 -5.54 14.34 -14.86
N ALA A 159 -6.40 13.36 -15.12
CA ALA A 159 -7.83 13.47 -14.81
C ALA A 159 -8.06 13.49 -13.29
N ALA A 160 -8.92 14.37 -12.81
CA ALA A 160 -9.26 14.51 -11.39
C ALA A 160 -9.89 13.22 -10.83
N ALA A 161 -10.81 12.62 -11.57
CA ALA A 161 -11.49 11.37 -11.23
C ALA A 161 -10.73 10.11 -11.70
N GLY A 162 -9.56 10.26 -12.34
CA GLY A 162 -8.77 9.17 -12.93
C GLY A 162 -7.93 8.40 -11.91
N GLY A 163 -7.73 7.10 -12.18
CA GLY A 163 -6.84 6.23 -11.43
C GLY A 163 -6.15 5.22 -12.35
N GLY A 164 -5.05 4.60 -11.87
CA GLY A 164 -4.37 3.54 -12.61
C GLY A 164 -3.74 3.95 -13.94
N GLY A 165 -3.35 5.23 -14.10
CA GLY A 165 -2.68 5.72 -15.31
C GLY A 165 -3.59 6.09 -16.49
N ARG A 166 -4.89 5.91 -16.38
CA ARG A 166 -5.83 6.30 -17.45
C ARG A 166 -6.03 7.82 -17.47
N GLY A 167 -6.04 8.41 -18.67
CA GLY A 167 -6.23 9.86 -18.87
C GLY A 167 -5.00 10.69 -18.52
N MET A 168 -3.81 10.09 -18.43
CA MET A 168 -2.55 10.80 -18.24
C MET A 168 -1.83 11.05 -19.58
N ARG A 169 -1.33 12.29 -19.78
CA ARG A 169 -0.59 12.69 -20.98
C ARG A 169 0.62 13.53 -20.61
N VAL A 170 1.79 13.09 -21.04
CA VAL A 170 3.04 13.84 -20.85
C VAL A 170 3.20 14.84 -21.99
N CYS A 171 3.41 16.11 -21.60
CA CYS A 171 3.60 17.22 -22.54
C CYS A 171 5.00 17.81 -22.32
N ARG A 172 5.83 17.81 -23.37
CA ARG A 172 7.21 18.28 -23.30
C ARG A 172 7.39 19.73 -23.71
N ASN A 173 6.36 20.34 -24.27
CA ASN A 173 6.32 21.73 -24.71
C ASN A 173 4.89 22.23 -24.77
N GLU A 174 4.74 23.55 -24.99
CA GLU A 174 3.45 24.23 -25.09
C GLU A 174 2.56 23.65 -26.20
N ALA A 175 3.11 23.41 -27.40
CA ALA A 175 2.33 22.93 -28.55
C ALA A 175 1.66 21.56 -28.23
N THR A 176 2.40 20.64 -27.60
CA THR A 176 1.85 19.33 -27.17
C THR A 176 0.84 19.51 -26.06
N LEU A 177 1.03 20.46 -25.13
CA LEU A 177 0.09 20.73 -24.05
C LEU A 177 -1.25 21.24 -24.60
N ARG A 178 -1.24 22.24 -25.46
CA ARG A 178 -2.45 22.82 -26.06
C ARG A 178 -3.29 21.77 -26.82
N THR A 179 -2.62 20.91 -27.59
CA THR A 179 -3.34 19.84 -28.31
C THR A 179 -3.88 18.75 -27.40
N SER A 180 -3.20 18.48 -26.30
CA SER A 180 -3.53 17.35 -25.39
C SER A 180 -4.59 17.69 -24.36
N ILE A 181 -4.71 18.96 -23.94
CA ILE A 181 -5.60 19.34 -22.83
C ILE A 181 -7.07 19.05 -23.12
N ARG A 182 -7.56 19.46 -24.30
CA ARG A 182 -8.96 19.24 -24.72
C ARG A 182 -9.27 17.74 -24.83
N GLN A 183 -8.34 16.98 -25.42
CA GLN A 183 -8.51 15.54 -25.56
C GLN A 183 -8.56 14.86 -24.18
N ALA A 184 -7.68 15.27 -23.25
CA ALA A 184 -7.68 14.75 -21.89
C ALA A 184 -8.97 15.06 -21.13
N GLN A 185 -9.50 16.28 -21.27
CA GLN A 185 -10.79 16.68 -20.68
C GLN A 185 -11.95 15.86 -21.26
N GLN A 186 -12.01 15.67 -22.58
CA GLN A 186 -13.04 14.86 -23.24
C GLN A 186 -12.98 13.39 -22.83
N GLU A 187 -11.78 12.81 -22.78
CA GLU A 187 -11.58 11.43 -22.31
C GLU A 187 -11.96 11.26 -20.82
N ALA A 188 -11.59 12.22 -19.98
CA ALA A 188 -11.96 12.22 -18.59
C ALA A 188 -13.48 12.31 -18.40
N GLN A 189 -14.14 13.18 -19.17
CA GLN A 189 -15.60 13.30 -19.17
C GLN A 189 -16.27 12.00 -19.63
N ALA A 190 -15.78 11.38 -20.69
CA ALA A 190 -16.34 10.14 -21.20
C ALA A 190 -16.13 8.94 -20.28
N ALA A 191 -14.94 8.84 -19.67
CA ALA A 191 -14.56 7.68 -18.84
C ALA A 191 -15.07 7.75 -17.40
N PHE A 192 -15.18 8.96 -16.84
CA PHE A 192 -15.41 9.19 -15.41
C PHE A 192 -16.61 10.09 -15.11
N GLY A 193 -17.28 10.65 -16.15
CA GLY A 193 -18.37 11.62 -15.97
C GLY A 193 -17.90 13.00 -15.45
N ASN A 194 -16.59 13.23 -15.39
CA ASN A 194 -15.97 14.47 -14.92
C ASN A 194 -14.75 14.80 -15.78
N GLY A 195 -14.83 15.90 -16.54
CA GLY A 195 -13.77 16.38 -17.43
C GLY A 195 -12.66 17.19 -16.77
N ALA A 196 -12.69 17.35 -15.44
CA ALA A 196 -11.67 18.11 -14.71
C ALA A 196 -10.29 17.45 -14.81
N VAL A 197 -9.27 18.25 -15.17
CA VAL A 197 -7.87 17.82 -15.30
C VAL A 197 -6.95 18.75 -14.50
N PHE A 198 -5.83 18.19 -14.04
CA PHE A 198 -4.75 18.90 -13.35
C PHE A 198 -3.48 18.87 -14.20
N ILE A 199 -2.64 19.86 -14.03
CA ILE A 199 -1.28 19.90 -14.58
C ILE A 199 -0.30 19.73 -13.43
N GLU A 200 0.65 18.81 -13.58
CA GLU A 200 1.73 18.60 -12.61
C GLU A 200 3.08 18.47 -13.31
N LYS A 201 4.15 18.75 -12.59
CA LYS A 201 5.51 18.49 -13.07
C LYS A 201 5.67 17.00 -13.36
N PHE A 202 6.24 16.66 -14.50
CA PHE A 202 6.61 15.30 -14.85
C PHE A 202 8.10 15.05 -14.61
N LEU A 203 8.44 13.94 -14.00
CA LEU A 203 9.82 13.51 -13.80
C LEU A 203 10.12 12.35 -14.76
N GLU A 204 11.13 12.52 -15.61
CA GLU A 204 11.48 11.53 -16.64
C GLU A 204 12.26 10.34 -16.06
N ASN A 205 13.19 10.57 -15.12
CA ASN A 205 14.05 9.56 -14.51
C ASN A 205 13.85 9.54 -12.99
N ALA A 206 12.61 9.32 -12.54
CA ALA A 206 12.31 9.32 -11.13
C ALA A 206 12.68 7.99 -10.47
N ARG A 207 13.28 8.06 -9.27
CA ARG A 207 13.31 6.90 -8.35
C ARG A 207 12.07 6.91 -7.48
N HIS A 208 11.56 5.72 -7.21
CA HIS A 208 10.42 5.52 -6.33
C HIS A 208 10.94 5.22 -4.92
N ILE A 209 10.92 6.22 -4.08
CA ILE A 209 11.34 6.13 -2.67
C ILE A 209 10.11 6.25 -1.79
N GLU A 210 9.99 5.39 -0.81
CA GLU A 210 8.85 5.40 0.08
C GLU A 210 9.26 5.38 1.55
N ILE A 211 8.49 6.04 2.39
CA ILE A 211 8.75 6.14 3.83
C ILE A 211 7.75 5.27 4.57
N GLN A 212 8.25 4.25 5.25
CA GLN A 212 7.43 3.47 6.17
C GLN A 212 7.13 4.28 7.42
N CYS A 213 5.86 4.38 7.77
CA CYS A 213 5.42 5.07 8.97
C CYS A 213 4.56 4.17 9.85
N LEU A 214 4.49 4.52 11.13
CA LEU A 214 3.64 3.89 12.13
C LEU A 214 3.05 4.98 13.02
N GLY A 215 1.73 5.02 13.16
CA GLY A 215 1.02 5.92 14.08
C GLY A 215 0.28 5.14 15.16
N ASP A 216 0.02 5.78 16.31
CA ASP A 216 -0.79 5.21 17.38
C ASP A 216 -2.05 6.04 17.69
N LYS A 217 -2.94 5.50 18.52
CA LYS A 217 -4.16 6.17 18.95
C LYS A 217 -3.92 7.30 19.98
N HIS A 218 -2.66 7.52 20.39
CA HIS A 218 -2.23 8.54 21.36
C HIS A 218 -1.63 9.78 20.69
N GLY A 219 -1.67 9.85 19.35
CA GLY A 219 -1.16 10.99 18.57
C GLY A 219 0.35 10.93 18.28
N HIS A 220 1.02 9.81 18.60
CA HIS A 220 2.40 9.59 18.20
C HIS A 220 2.44 9.02 16.77
N ALA A 221 3.40 9.49 15.99
CA ALA A 221 3.73 8.90 14.70
C ALA A 221 5.24 8.95 14.48
N LEU A 222 5.77 7.83 14.02
CA LEU A 222 7.18 7.61 13.74
C LEU A 222 7.38 7.21 12.28
N HIS A 223 8.56 7.47 11.73
CA HIS A 223 9.01 6.83 10.50
C HIS A 223 9.99 5.69 10.83
N LEU A 224 9.92 4.64 10.03
CA LEU A 224 10.81 3.48 10.08
C LEU A 224 11.77 3.49 8.89
N TRP A 225 12.18 4.69 8.48
CA TRP A 225 13.04 4.96 7.35
C TRP A 225 12.44 4.59 5.99
N GLU A 226 13.29 4.59 4.97
CA GLU A 226 12.88 4.47 3.58
C GLU A 226 13.13 3.08 2.99
N ARG A 227 12.42 2.84 1.89
CA ARG A 227 12.69 1.79 0.91
C ARG A 227 12.85 2.40 -0.48
N ASP A 228 13.66 1.77 -1.31
CA ASP A 228 13.70 2.01 -2.75
C ASP A 228 12.89 0.95 -3.48
N CYS A 229 11.90 1.37 -4.22
CA CYS A 229 11.01 0.53 -4.99
C CYS A 229 11.04 0.90 -6.48
N SER A 230 12.16 1.42 -6.97
CA SER A 230 12.30 1.89 -8.35
C SER A 230 12.32 0.75 -9.38
N MET A 231 12.71 -0.47 -8.97
CA MET A 231 12.69 -1.63 -9.85
C MET A 231 11.26 -2.13 -10.04
N GLN A 232 10.68 -1.73 -11.17
CA GLN A 232 9.27 -2.01 -11.49
C GLN A 232 9.15 -2.59 -12.90
N ARG A 233 8.12 -3.42 -13.09
CA ARG A 233 7.66 -3.88 -14.39
C ARG A 233 6.22 -3.43 -14.59
N ARG A 234 5.95 -2.58 -15.60
CA ARG A 234 4.62 -2.03 -15.87
C ARG A 234 3.98 -1.37 -14.64
N HIS A 235 4.77 -0.57 -13.90
CA HIS A 235 4.35 0.09 -12.65
C HIS A 235 4.04 -0.86 -11.49
N GLN A 236 4.45 -2.13 -11.57
CA GLN A 236 4.41 -3.07 -10.45
C GLN A 236 5.81 -3.26 -9.90
N LYS A 237 5.97 -3.08 -8.60
CA LYS A 237 7.22 -3.31 -7.87
C LYS A 237 7.63 -4.78 -8.03
N VAL A 238 8.91 -5.04 -8.23
CA VAL A 238 9.47 -6.39 -8.44
C VAL A 238 10.61 -6.68 -7.47
N ILE A 239 11.45 -5.66 -7.24
CA ILE A 239 12.55 -5.70 -6.25
C ILE A 239 12.45 -4.42 -5.43
N GLU A 240 12.53 -4.59 -4.13
CA GLU A 240 12.52 -3.52 -3.14
C GLU A 240 13.74 -3.66 -2.22
N GLU A 241 14.33 -2.54 -1.81
CA GLU A 241 15.49 -2.57 -0.92
C GLU A 241 15.45 -1.47 0.14
N ALA A 242 16.09 -1.74 1.27
CA ALA A 242 16.25 -0.81 2.38
C ALA A 242 17.65 -0.96 3.00
N PRO A 243 18.34 0.16 3.29
CA PRO A 243 18.00 1.53 2.91
C PRO A 243 18.21 1.80 1.42
N ALA A 244 17.66 2.92 0.90
CA ALA A 244 17.82 3.33 -0.49
C ALA A 244 19.30 3.66 -0.81
N PRO A 245 19.93 3.01 -1.82
CA PRO A 245 21.32 3.22 -2.12
C PRO A 245 21.59 4.59 -2.75
N GLY A 246 22.73 5.21 -2.37
CA GLY A 246 23.20 6.45 -2.99
C GLY A 246 22.34 7.70 -2.74
N VAL A 247 21.43 7.67 -1.77
CA VAL A 247 20.60 8.84 -1.40
C VAL A 247 21.20 9.53 -0.18
N ASP A 248 21.21 10.86 -0.19
CA ASP A 248 21.69 11.68 0.92
C ASP A 248 20.84 11.44 2.18
N ARG A 249 21.49 10.98 3.26
CA ARG A 249 20.81 10.64 4.51
C ARG A 249 20.10 11.81 5.17
N LYS A 250 20.61 13.04 5.01
CA LYS A 250 19.96 14.26 5.55
C LYS A 250 18.66 14.56 4.80
N LYS A 251 18.66 14.35 3.47
CA LYS A 251 17.46 14.52 2.66
C LYS A 251 16.42 13.45 2.99
N ILE A 252 16.84 12.18 3.15
CA ILE A 252 15.97 11.10 3.61
C ILE A 252 15.37 11.44 4.98
N GLN A 253 16.18 11.87 5.95
CA GLN A 253 15.68 12.22 7.26
C GLN A 253 14.61 13.31 7.18
N ALA A 254 14.87 14.39 6.43
CA ALA A 254 13.93 15.50 6.28
C ALA A 254 12.57 15.07 5.69
N VAL A 255 12.60 14.21 4.65
CA VAL A 255 11.36 13.70 4.03
C VAL A 255 10.66 12.69 4.94
N ALA A 256 11.39 11.84 5.64
CA ALA A 256 10.84 10.87 6.59
C ALA A 256 10.16 11.57 7.78
N GLU A 257 10.77 12.62 8.34
CA GLU A 257 10.13 13.45 9.36
C GLU A 257 8.87 14.14 8.84
N SER A 258 8.85 14.54 7.55
CA SER A 258 7.66 15.13 6.94
C SER A 258 6.52 14.10 6.81
N ALA A 259 6.85 12.87 6.46
CA ALA A 259 5.88 11.76 6.40
C ALA A 259 5.27 11.45 7.79
N ALA A 260 6.09 11.43 8.85
CA ALA A 260 5.58 11.26 10.21
C ALA A 260 4.68 12.44 10.66
N ARG A 261 5.00 13.68 10.24
CA ARG A 261 4.12 14.86 10.48
C ARG A 261 2.77 14.71 9.75
N LEU A 262 2.79 14.16 8.53
CA LEU A 262 1.57 13.90 7.75
C LEU A 262 0.61 12.96 8.50
N LEU A 263 1.14 11.86 9.05
CA LEU A 263 0.34 10.92 9.82
C LEU A 263 -0.28 11.57 11.06
N ARG A 264 0.50 12.38 11.78
CA ARG A 264 -0.01 13.13 12.94
C ARG A 264 -1.13 14.08 12.55
N ALA A 265 -0.97 14.83 11.45
CA ALA A 265 -1.98 15.76 10.96
C ALA A 265 -3.29 15.05 10.53
N ALA A 266 -3.19 13.81 10.11
CA ALA A 266 -4.34 12.98 9.75
C ALA A 266 -4.93 12.20 10.93
N GLU A 267 -4.34 12.27 12.12
CA GLU A 267 -4.72 11.45 13.30
C GLU A 267 -4.71 9.95 12.98
N TYR A 268 -3.66 9.53 12.27
CA TYR A 268 -3.55 8.20 11.70
C TYR A 268 -3.00 7.19 12.72
N ALA A 269 -3.70 6.07 12.90
CA ALA A 269 -3.22 4.93 13.69
C ALA A 269 -3.07 3.69 12.80
N GLY A 270 -1.97 2.97 12.97
CA GLY A 270 -1.59 1.78 12.20
C GLY A 270 -0.36 2.01 11.32
N ALA A 271 -0.05 1.02 10.48
CA ALA A 271 1.01 1.11 9.49
C ALA A 271 0.55 1.90 8.27
N ALA A 272 1.40 2.79 7.78
CA ALA A 272 1.20 3.51 6.52
C ALA A 272 2.53 3.66 5.78
N THR A 273 2.44 3.87 4.49
CA THR A 273 3.60 4.19 3.66
C THR A 273 3.31 5.45 2.86
N VAL A 274 4.20 6.42 2.95
CA VAL A 274 4.14 7.64 2.13
C VAL A 274 5.11 7.46 0.97
N GLU A 275 4.58 7.40 -0.24
CA GLU A 275 5.33 7.21 -1.47
C GLU A 275 5.75 8.53 -2.08
N PHE A 276 7.01 8.59 -2.53
CA PHE A 276 7.61 9.76 -3.17
C PHE A 276 8.27 9.37 -4.49
N LEU A 277 8.23 10.29 -5.45
CA LEU A 277 9.18 10.27 -6.55
C LEU A 277 10.34 11.20 -6.24
N MET A 278 11.56 10.73 -6.47
CA MET A 278 12.79 11.50 -6.27
C MET A 278 13.44 11.79 -7.61
N ASP A 279 13.79 13.05 -7.87
CA ASP A 279 14.50 13.47 -9.07
C ASP A 279 16.02 13.25 -8.98
N ASP A 280 16.76 13.53 -10.07
CA ASP A 280 18.22 13.39 -10.15
C ASP A 280 18.97 14.32 -9.18
N LYS A 281 18.31 15.40 -8.70
CA LYS A 281 18.86 16.33 -7.68
C LYS A 281 18.50 15.88 -6.26
N GLN A 282 17.86 14.72 -6.14
CA GLN A 282 17.35 14.19 -4.90
C GLN A 282 16.34 15.13 -4.20
N ASN A 283 15.48 15.78 -4.98
CA ASN A 283 14.27 16.40 -4.47
C ASN A 283 13.16 15.37 -4.45
N PHE A 284 12.36 15.38 -3.40
CA PHE A 284 11.27 14.44 -3.19
C PHE A 284 9.93 15.10 -3.45
N TYR A 285 9.00 14.34 -4.04
CA TYR A 285 7.63 14.80 -4.32
C TYR A 285 6.66 13.70 -3.97
N MET A 286 5.76 13.96 -3.01
CA MET A 286 4.77 12.98 -2.58
C MET A 286 3.89 12.54 -3.73
N LEU A 287 3.80 11.23 -3.93
CA LEU A 287 2.94 10.60 -4.92
C LEU A 287 1.58 10.23 -4.32
N GLU A 288 1.59 9.40 -3.28
CA GLU A 288 0.39 8.92 -2.59
C GLU A 288 0.72 8.39 -1.19
N VAL A 289 -0.32 8.08 -0.44
CA VAL A 289 -0.21 7.42 0.87
C VAL A 289 -0.97 6.10 0.80
N ASN A 290 -0.28 5.01 1.09
CA ASN A 290 -0.92 3.71 1.29
C ASN A 290 -1.29 3.56 2.77
N THR A 291 -2.59 3.47 3.02
CA THR A 291 -3.15 3.46 4.39
C THR A 291 -3.25 2.04 4.97
N ARG A 292 -2.20 1.26 4.78
CA ARG A 292 -2.10 -0.16 5.14
C ARG A 292 -0.65 -0.63 5.23
N VAL A 293 -0.45 -1.86 5.68
CA VAL A 293 0.82 -2.57 5.47
C VAL A 293 1.04 -2.83 3.97
N GLN A 294 2.28 -2.78 3.51
CA GLN A 294 2.65 -3.10 2.12
C GLN A 294 3.31 -4.47 1.99
N VAL A 295 3.40 -4.98 0.75
CA VAL A 295 4.07 -6.25 0.43
C VAL A 295 5.51 -6.22 0.95
N GLU A 296 6.21 -5.14 0.69
CA GLU A 296 7.64 -4.90 0.93
C GLU A 296 7.99 -4.49 2.37
N HIS A 297 7.05 -4.61 3.33
CA HIS A 297 7.35 -4.34 4.75
C HIS A 297 8.53 -5.18 5.31
N PRO A 298 8.81 -6.41 4.83
CA PRO A 298 9.90 -7.22 5.35
C PRO A 298 11.28 -6.58 5.28
N VAL A 299 11.61 -5.80 4.23
CA VAL A 299 12.94 -5.17 4.16
C VAL A 299 13.12 -4.12 5.26
N THR A 300 12.06 -3.37 5.61
CA THR A 300 12.08 -2.46 6.75
C THR A 300 12.21 -3.21 8.07
N GLU A 301 11.47 -4.30 8.25
CA GLU A 301 11.55 -5.13 9.47
C GLU A 301 12.96 -5.69 9.67
N LEU A 302 13.62 -6.15 8.59
CA LEU A 302 14.97 -6.70 8.65
C LEU A 302 16.02 -5.67 9.04
N VAL A 303 15.93 -4.43 8.55
CA VAL A 303 16.93 -3.39 8.84
C VAL A 303 16.66 -2.61 10.12
N THR A 304 15.42 -2.61 10.63
CA THR A 304 15.06 -1.88 11.87
C THR A 304 14.87 -2.80 13.08
N GLY A 305 14.59 -4.08 12.85
CA GLY A 305 14.21 -5.03 13.90
C GLY A 305 12.80 -4.82 14.45
N ILE A 306 11.98 -3.98 13.82
CA ILE A 306 10.62 -3.67 14.28
C ILE A 306 9.61 -4.47 13.45
N ASP A 307 8.83 -5.33 14.11
CA ASP A 307 7.75 -6.11 13.48
C ASP A 307 6.52 -5.22 13.25
N ILE A 308 6.31 -4.81 11.99
CA ILE A 308 5.26 -3.86 11.60
C ILE A 308 3.87 -4.48 11.77
N VAL A 309 3.71 -5.77 11.50
CA VAL A 309 2.41 -6.45 11.61
C VAL A 309 2.00 -6.60 13.07
N LYS A 310 2.93 -7.00 13.96
CA LYS A 310 2.67 -7.03 15.40
C LYS A 310 2.35 -5.64 15.95
N MET A 311 3.14 -4.63 15.54
CA MET A 311 2.90 -3.25 15.98
C MET A 311 1.53 -2.74 15.55
N SER A 312 1.06 -3.08 14.35
CA SER A 312 -0.29 -2.72 13.90
C SER A 312 -1.37 -3.33 14.79
N ILE A 313 -1.19 -4.58 15.22
CA ILE A 313 -2.12 -5.26 16.14
C ILE A 313 -2.10 -4.59 17.52
N LEU A 314 -0.91 -4.31 18.07
CA LEU A 314 -0.75 -3.69 19.38
C LEU A 314 -1.35 -2.28 19.42
N VAL A 315 -1.06 -1.46 18.39
CA VAL A 315 -1.63 -0.12 18.25
C VAL A 315 -3.16 -0.15 18.16
N ALA A 316 -3.71 -1.07 17.37
CA ALA A 316 -5.16 -1.23 17.28
C ALA A 316 -5.78 -1.63 18.63
N ALA A 317 -5.08 -2.44 19.42
CA ALA A 317 -5.47 -2.82 20.78
C ALA A 317 -5.36 -1.65 21.82
N GLY A 318 -4.88 -0.47 21.37
CA GLY A 318 -4.75 0.72 22.22
C GLY A 318 -3.39 0.88 22.90
N GLU A 319 -2.42 0.03 22.58
CA GLU A 319 -1.07 0.16 23.12
C GLU A 319 -0.33 1.33 22.46
N PRO A 320 0.42 2.15 23.20
CA PRO A 320 1.27 3.16 22.63
C PRO A 320 2.46 2.51 21.90
N ILE A 321 3.00 3.22 20.90
CA ILE A 321 4.24 2.80 20.25
C ILE A 321 5.38 2.85 21.27
N PRO A 322 6.09 1.73 21.56
CA PRO A 322 7.08 1.66 22.62
C PRO A 322 8.44 2.28 22.25
N TYR A 323 8.56 2.87 21.06
CA TYR A 323 9.80 3.43 20.51
C TYR A 323 9.73 4.96 20.46
N LYS A 324 10.87 5.60 20.63
CA LYS A 324 11.08 7.01 20.25
C LYS A 324 11.78 7.06 18.90
N GLN A 325 11.57 8.11 18.12
CA GLN A 325 12.20 8.23 16.79
C GLN A 325 13.73 8.04 16.82
N LYS A 326 14.40 8.55 17.84
CA LYS A 326 15.86 8.42 18.01
C LYS A 326 16.35 6.98 18.27
N ASP A 327 15.46 6.09 18.67
CA ASP A 327 15.79 4.70 18.99
C ASP A 327 15.70 3.79 17.75
N ILE A 328 15.19 4.34 16.63
CA ILE A 328 15.01 3.59 15.39
C ILE A 328 16.24 3.77 14.49
N GLU A 329 17.08 2.76 14.50
CA GLU A 329 18.31 2.71 13.71
C GLU A 329 18.15 1.76 12.51
N VAL A 330 18.74 2.12 11.38
CA VAL A 330 18.90 1.22 10.22
C VAL A 330 20.19 0.45 10.38
N ARG A 331 20.11 -0.88 10.42
CA ARG A 331 21.25 -1.79 10.57
C ARG A 331 21.31 -2.73 9.37
N GLY A 332 22.44 -2.70 8.67
CA GLY A 332 22.66 -3.54 7.49
C GLY A 332 21.87 -3.09 6.27
N HIS A 333 21.54 -4.05 5.43
CA HIS A 333 20.83 -3.85 4.16
C HIS A 333 19.96 -5.06 3.87
N ALA A 334 18.77 -4.85 3.32
CA ALA A 334 17.84 -5.91 2.95
C ALA A 334 17.29 -5.67 1.54
N ILE A 335 17.17 -6.74 0.76
CA ILE A 335 16.59 -6.73 -0.59
C ILE A 335 15.50 -7.77 -0.61
N GLU A 336 14.30 -7.38 -1.06
CA GLU A 336 13.18 -8.28 -1.31
C GLU A 336 13.01 -8.48 -2.82
N CYS A 337 12.71 -9.72 -3.20
CA CYS A 337 12.30 -10.07 -4.56
C CYS A 337 10.91 -10.68 -4.50
N ARG A 338 9.98 -10.18 -5.29
CA ARG A 338 8.64 -10.79 -5.44
C ARG A 338 8.73 -11.98 -6.36
N ILE A 339 8.19 -13.11 -5.93
CA ILE A 339 8.12 -14.35 -6.70
C ILE A 339 6.69 -14.54 -7.18
N ASN A 340 6.50 -14.43 -8.49
CA ASN A 340 5.18 -14.50 -9.12
C ASN A 340 5.05 -15.74 -9.99
N ALA A 341 3.86 -16.37 -9.95
CA ALA A 341 3.48 -17.42 -10.88
C ALA A 341 3.08 -16.79 -12.23
N GLU A 342 4.07 -16.50 -13.06
CA GLU A 342 3.95 -15.82 -14.34
C GLU A 342 4.80 -16.53 -15.40
N ASP A 343 4.37 -16.47 -16.68
CA ASP A 343 5.08 -17.06 -17.82
C ASP A 343 5.86 -15.98 -18.58
N PRO A 344 7.22 -15.93 -18.46
CA PRO A 344 8.04 -14.94 -19.18
C PRO A 344 7.92 -15.03 -20.69
N ALA A 345 7.73 -16.25 -21.23
CA ALA A 345 7.58 -16.48 -22.68
C ALA A 345 6.25 -15.89 -23.21
N LYS A 346 5.27 -15.73 -22.35
CA LYS A 346 3.95 -15.12 -22.65
C LYS A 346 3.84 -13.71 -22.07
N ASN A 347 4.94 -12.94 -22.08
CA ASN A 347 4.97 -11.56 -21.64
C ASN A 347 4.50 -11.40 -20.17
N PHE A 348 4.92 -12.35 -19.31
CA PHE A 348 4.60 -12.39 -17.88
C PHE A 348 3.09 -12.46 -17.59
N MET A 349 2.33 -13.15 -18.42
CA MET A 349 0.94 -13.45 -18.10
C MET A 349 0.87 -14.34 -16.85
N PRO A 350 -0.09 -14.11 -15.94
CA PRO A 350 -0.33 -15.00 -14.81
C PRO A 350 -0.48 -16.44 -15.26
N SER A 351 0.20 -17.36 -14.58
CA SER A 351 0.23 -18.79 -14.88
C SER A 351 -0.34 -19.57 -13.71
N ALA A 352 -1.66 -19.80 -13.74
CA ALA A 352 -2.31 -20.66 -12.79
C ALA A 352 -1.94 -22.12 -13.05
N GLY A 353 -1.85 -22.95 -12.02
CA GLY A 353 -1.51 -24.35 -12.15
C GLY A 353 -0.98 -24.96 -10.86
N GLN A 354 -0.49 -26.19 -10.94
CA GLN A 354 0.05 -26.89 -9.79
C GLN A 354 1.56 -26.70 -9.70
N ILE A 355 2.05 -26.33 -8.51
CA ILE A 355 3.47 -26.28 -8.18
C ILE A 355 3.94 -27.71 -7.92
N THR A 356 4.72 -28.25 -8.84
CA THR A 356 5.22 -29.64 -8.75
C THR A 356 6.49 -29.72 -7.91
N LEU A 357 7.33 -28.70 -7.98
CA LEU A 357 8.55 -28.56 -7.20
C LEU A 357 8.62 -27.17 -6.58
N TRP A 358 8.97 -27.11 -5.32
CA TRP A 358 9.17 -25.87 -4.55
C TRP A 358 10.41 -26.01 -3.70
N GLU A 359 11.52 -25.52 -4.20
CA GLU A 359 12.80 -25.44 -3.49
C GLU A 359 13.05 -23.99 -3.09
N THR A 360 13.28 -23.79 -1.81
CA THR A 360 13.43 -22.45 -1.25
C THR A 360 14.85 -22.19 -0.81
N PRO A 361 15.38 -20.97 -1.03
CA PRO A 361 16.66 -20.59 -0.47
C PRO A 361 16.57 -20.57 1.08
N GLY A 362 17.69 -20.75 1.74
CA GLY A 362 17.79 -20.74 3.19
C GLY A 362 19.16 -20.32 3.67
N GLY A 363 19.32 -20.27 4.99
CA GLY A 363 20.57 -19.88 5.67
C GLY A 363 20.46 -18.51 6.35
N PRO A 364 21.56 -18.09 7.05
CA PRO A 364 21.58 -16.81 7.75
C PRO A 364 21.32 -15.64 6.81
N GLY A 365 20.40 -14.74 7.22
CA GLY A 365 20.01 -13.55 6.45
C GLY A 365 18.99 -13.80 5.35
N VAL A 366 18.48 -15.02 5.17
CA VAL A 366 17.40 -15.30 4.22
C VAL A 366 16.06 -15.39 4.95
N ARG A 367 15.14 -14.52 4.58
CA ARG A 367 13.73 -14.58 4.99
C ARG A 367 12.88 -14.95 3.79
N LEU A 368 11.95 -15.85 3.97
CA LEU A 368 10.97 -16.23 2.97
C LEU A 368 9.56 -16.11 3.54
N ASP A 369 8.77 -15.24 2.95
CA ASP A 369 7.34 -15.13 3.23
C ASP A 369 6.57 -15.78 2.05
N THR A 370 6.05 -16.98 2.25
CA THR A 370 5.30 -17.75 1.26
C THR A 370 4.26 -18.64 1.93
N HIS A 371 3.17 -18.88 1.23
CA HIS A 371 2.12 -19.82 1.62
C HIS A 371 2.15 -21.10 0.78
N VAL A 372 3.07 -21.18 -0.17
CA VAL A 372 3.17 -22.28 -1.14
C VAL A 372 3.97 -23.43 -0.57
N VAL A 373 3.53 -24.63 -0.93
CA VAL A 373 4.23 -25.90 -0.69
C VAL A 373 4.18 -26.74 -1.97
N PRO A 374 5.01 -27.80 -2.11
CA PRO A 374 4.86 -28.76 -3.22
C PRO A 374 3.44 -29.29 -3.30
N GLY A 375 2.87 -29.32 -4.50
CA GLY A 375 1.48 -29.72 -4.74
C GLY A 375 0.45 -28.60 -4.64
N TYR A 376 0.81 -27.41 -4.15
CA TYR A 376 -0.12 -26.27 -4.10
C TYR A 376 -0.59 -25.87 -5.50
N ARG A 377 -1.90 -25.62 -5.64
CA ARG A 377 -2.49 -25.14 -6.88
C ARG A 377 -2.71 -23.63 -6.80
N VAL A 378 -1.99 -22.88 -7.64
CA VAL A 378 -2.17 -21.44 -7.80
C VAL A 378 -3.53 -21.15 -8.43
N PRO A 379 -4.46 -20.48 -7.72
CA PRO A 379 -5.79 -20.21 -8.26
C PRO A 379 -5.74 -19.08 -9.30
N PRO A 380 -6.56 -19.13 -10.36
CA PRO A 380 -6.61 -18.07 -11.38
C PRO A 380 -7.37 -16.82 -10.93
N ASN A 381 -7.96 -16.84 -9.75
CA ASN A 381 -8.88 -15.80 -9.27
C ASN A 381 -8.20 -14.59 -8.62
N TYR A 382 -6.91 -14.71 -8.29
CA TYR A 382 -6.19 -13.76 -7.45
C TYR A 382 -4.83 -13.39 -8.05
N ASP A 383 -4.13 -12.50 -7.37
CA ASP A 383 -2.78 -12.11 -7.72
C ASP A 383 -1.84 -13.33 -7.86
N SER A 384 -0.88 -13.21 -8.77
CA SER A 384 0.06 -14.30 -9.08
C SER A 384 1.20 -14.45 -8.08
N MET A 385 1.34 -13.55 -7.10
CA MET A 385 2.43 -13.60 -6.13
C MET A 385 2.30 -14.82 -5.22
N ILE A 386 3.35 -15.63 -5.19
CA ILE A 386 3.43 -16.88 -4.43
C ILE A 386 4.46 -16.84 -3.30
N GLY A 387 5.29 -15.82 -3.27
CA GLY A 387 6.29 -15.62 -2.24
C GLY A 387 7.09 -14.35 -2.45
N LYS A 388 7.86 -14.02 -1.48
CA LYS A 388 8.80 -12.90 -1.49
C LYS A 388 9.94 -13.16 -0.53
#